data_61a710b2fba60982cc49fae31a838304
#
_entry.id   61a710b2fba60982cc49fae31a838304
#
_cell.length_a   1.000
_cell.length_b   1.000
_cell.length_c   1.000
_cell.angle_alpha   90.00
_cell.angle_beta   90.00
_cell.angle_gamma   90.00
#
_symmetry.space_group_name_H-M   'P 1'
#
loop_
_entity.id
_entity.type
_entity.pdbx_description
1 polymer ?
#
loop_
_entity_poly.entity_id
_entity_poly.type
_entity_poly.pdbx_seq_one_letter_code
_entity_poly.pdbx_strand_id
1 'polypeptide(L)'
;MKEKIAAVSILANIILAGGKIAIGFISNSSAILADGFHSFIDIFSSVVGYIGIKVAKKPADLKHPYGHYKFEVLASFFITLILLVTGLGIIYEAYQKFLRPSFIKTSSFSFGIMIFSIIINEIMAHLKIYFGKKENSLALLSDGFHSRLDVFASLAILVGLFLTKYWIFTDPILAILIGFYIIKESFSLGKEAVDSLLDVSAGKEVEEKIRQIAKKENIEINSLKTQKKGSVIIANLEIRFPSNLKVEAATKISENLRKRLMQEIKNLQYVIIQIKSHDIETNFYQPTLGKGFGWQRRCGFKKELTNAEGRDQDGECICPQCGYTLPHQKGIPCFTLQCPNCKINLKRL
;
A
#
# COMPACT_ATOMS: atom_id res chain seq x y z
N MET A 1 6.41 -13.48 -15.33
CA MET A 1 5.19 -14.09 -15.89
C MET A 1 4.00 -13.12 -15.90
N LYS A 2 3.85 -12.29 -14.84
CA LYS A 2 2.79 -11.27 -14.70
C LYS A 2 2.64 -10.31 -15.88
N GLU A 3 3.75 -9.84 -16.47
CA GLU A 3 3.72 -8.93 -17.62
C GLU A 3 3.14 -9.58 -18.90
N LYS A 4 3.47 -10.86 -19.14
CA LYS A 4 2.90 -11.59 -20.29
C LYS A 4 1.38 -11.75 -20.16
N ILE A 5 0.91 -12.02 -18.95
CA ILE A 5 -0.54 -12.16 -18.68
C ILE A 5 -1.25 -10.82 -18.83
N ALA A 6 -0.67 -9.74 -18.33
CA ALA A 6 -1.22 -8.40 -18.52
C ALA A 6 -1.28 -8.01 -20.01
N ALA A 7 -0.24 -8.33 -20.80
CA ALA A 7 -0.24 -8.08 -22.24
C ALA A 7 -1.29 -8.92 -22.99
N VAL A 8 -1.42 -10.22 -22.65
CA VAL A 8 -2.46 -11.10 -23.22
C VAL A 8 -3.86 -10.59 -22.87
N SER A 9 -4.05 -10.07 -21.64
CA SER A 9 -5.32 -9.48 -21.24
C SER A 9 -5.70 -8.26 -22.09
N ILE A 10 -4.76 -7.36 -22.36
CA ILE A 10 -5.01 -6.19 -23.21
C ILE A 10 -5.47 -6.68 -24.61
N LEU A 11 -4.77 -7.65 -25.18
CA LEU A 11 -5.14 -8.20 -26.47
C LEU A 11 -6.55 -8.84 -26.46
N ALA A 12 -6.87 -9.61 -25.42
CA ALA A 12 -8.20 -10.21 -25.26
C ALA A 12 -9.29 -9.13 -25.16
N ASN A 13 -9.06 -8.08 -24.34
CA ASN A 13 -10.00 -6.97 -24.18
C ASN A 13 -10.19 -6.20 -25.50
N ILE A 14 -9.14 -5.97 -26.29
CA ILE A 14 -9.23 -5.34 -27.61
C ILE A 14 -10.10 -6.18 -28.56
N ILE A 15 -9.89 -7.50 -28.60
CA ILE A 15 -10.66 -8.41 -29.44
C ILE A 15 -12.14 -8.43 -29.03
N LEU A 16 -12.41 -8.50 -27.71
CA LEU A 16 -13.78 -8.49 -27.19
C LEU A 16 -14.50 -7.17 -27.45
N ALA A 17 -13.86 -6.04 -27.19
CA ALA A 17 -14.43 -4.71 -27.45
C ALA A 17 -14.69 -4.50 -28.94
N GLY A 18 -13.71 -4.81 -29.81
CA GLY A 18 -13.85 -4.73 -31.24
C GLY A 18 -14.97 -5.65 -31.79
N GLY A 19 -15.05 -6.88 -31.28
CA GLY A 19 -16.10 -7.83 -31.62
C GLY A 19 -17.50 -7.33 -31.23
N LYS A 20 -17.66 -6.82 -30.00
CA LYS A 20 -18.93 -6.25 -29.51
C LYS A 20 -19.34 -5.03 -30.33
N ILE A 21 -18.43 -4.12 -30.63
CA ILE A 21 -18.71 -2.92 -31.45
C ILE A 21 -19.13 -3.34 -32.89
N ALA A 22 -18.37 -4.22 -33.52
CA ALA A 22 -18.69 -4.68 -34.85
C ALA A 22 -20.08 -5.35 -34.94
N ILE A 23 -20.37 -6.25 -33.98
CA ILE A 23 -21.69 -6.93 -33.95
C ILE A 23 -22.79 -5.94 -33.58
N GLY A 24 -22.54 -4.98 -32.71
CA GLY A 24 -23.47 -3.92 -32.35
C GLY A 24 -23.89 -3.08 -33.56
N PHE A 25 -22.95 -2.75 -34.45
CA PHE A 25 -23.24 -2.07 -35.71
C PHE A 25 -24.03 -2.97 -36.70
N ILE A 26 -23.62 -4.23 -36.89
CA ILE A 26 -24.29 -5.17 -37.80
C ILE A 26 -25.71 -5.48 -37.35
N SER A 27 -25.93 -5.66 -36.06
CA SER A 27 -27.23 -5.97 -35.47
C SER A 27 -28.10 -4.74 -35.20
N ASN A 28 -27.59 -3.55 -35.47
CA ASN A 28 -28.21 -2.25 -35.15
C ASN A 28 -28.72 -2.17 -33.68
N SER A 29 -27.95 -2.77 -32.77
CA SER A 29 -28.28 -2.85 -31.34
C SER A 29 -27.50 -1.83 -30.54
N SER A 30 -28.20 -0.81 -30.05
CA SER A 30 -27.62 0.23 -29.18
C SER A 30 -27.07 -0.34 -27.84
N ALA A 31 -27.70 -1.41 -27.34
CA ALA A 31 -27.25 -2.05 -26.08
C ALA A 31 -25.88 -2.74 -26.27
N ILE A 32 -25.67 -3.49 -27.37
CA ILE A 32 -24.36 -4.12 -27.63
C ILE A 32 -23.30 -3.08 -27.96
N LEU A 33 -23.65 -2.00 -28.65
CA LEU A 33 -22.75 -0.89 -28.91
C LEU A 33 -22.30 -0.24 -27.60
N ALA A 34 -23.23 0.04 -26.69
CA ALA A 34 -22.92 0.60 -25.38
C ALA A 34 -21.99 -0.32 -24.57
N ASP A 35 -22.27 -1.63 -24.55
CA ASP A 35 -21.42 -2.64 -23.89
C ASP A 35 -20.04 -2.75 -24.55
N GLY A 36 -19.97 -2.63 -25.88
CA GLY A 36 -18.70 -2.58 -26.62
C GLY A 36 -17.86 -1.34 -26.29
N PHE A 37 -18.47 -0.16 -26.21
CA PHE A 37 -17.80 1.07 -25.77
C PHE A 37 -17.35 0.99 -24.31
N HIS A 38 -18.15 0.39 -23.44
CA HIS A 38 -17.74 0.14 -22.04
C HIS A 38 -16.50 -0.74 -21.99
N SER A 39 -16.52 -1.89 -22.70
CA SER A 39 -15.35 -2.77 -22.80
C SER A 39 -14.12 -2.10 -23.44
N PHE A 40 -14.31 -1.10 -24.30
CA PHE A 40 -13.19 -0.30 -24.81
C PHE A 40 -12.56 0.58 -23.72
N ILE A 41 -13.38 1.15 -22.82
CA ILE A 41 -12.87 1.92 -21.67
C ILE A 41 -12.09 1.00 -20.71
N ASP A 42 -12.52 -0.26 -20.53
CA ASP A 42 -11.86 -1.23 -19.64
C ASP A 42 -10.43 -1.59 -20.09
N ILE A 43 -10.12 -1.38 -21.38
CA ILE A 43 -8.75 -1.52 -21.90
C ILE A 43 -7.80 -0.58 -21.17
N PHE A 44 -8.23 0.63 -20.80
CA PHE A 44 -7.39 1.59 -20.06
C PHE A 44 -6.95 1.04 -18.69
N SER A 45 -7.84 0.36 -17.97
CA SER A 45 -7.51 -0.29 -16.70
C SER A 45 -6.37 -1.31 -16.87
N SER A 46 -6.52 -2.20 -17.86
CA SER A 46 -5.50 -3.20 -18.18
C SER A 46 -4.18 -2.60 -18.67
N VAL A 47 -4.23 -1.50 -19.43
CA VAL A 47 -3.03 -0.76 -19.87
C VAL A 47 -2.31 -0.12 -18.69
N VAL A 48 -3.03 0.52 -17.77
CA VAL A 48 -2.47 1.09 -16.54
C VAL A 48 -1.74 0.01 -15.72
N GLY A 49 -2.39 -1.16 -15.56
CA GLY A 49 -1.80 -2.31 -14.87
C GLY A 49 -0.51 -2.80 -15.56
N TYR A 50 -0.54 -2.97 -16.88
CA TYR A 50 0.63 -3.37 -17.67
C TYR A 50 1.79 -2.39 -17.54
N ILE A 51 1.51 -1.08 -17.69
CA ILE A 51 2.54 -0.03 -17.57
C ILE A 51 3.13 -0.04 -16.16
N GLY A 52 2.29 -0.12 -15.12
CA GLY A 52 2.74 -0.19 -13.73
C GLY A 52 3.69 -1.37 -13.48
N ILE A 53 3.32 -2.58 -13.96
CA ILE A 53 4.15 -3.78 -13.85
C ILE A 53 5.46 -3.63 -14.64
N LYS A 54 5.42 -3.05 -15.84
CA LYS A 54 6.59 -2.86 -16.70
C LYS A 54 7.57 -1.84 -16.11
N VAL A 55 7.06 -0.72 -15.59
CA VAL A 55 7.89 0.31 -14.95
C VAL A 55 8.47 -0.21 -13.64
N ALA A 56 7.71 -0.95 -12.85
CA ALA A 56 8.17 -1.53 -11.59
C ALA A 56 9.37 -2.49 -11.73
N LYS A 57 9.58 -3.07 -12.92
CA LYS A 57 10.74 -3.92 -13.22
C LYS A 57 12.03 -3.17 -13.48
N LYS A 58 11.98 -1.86 -13.69
CA LYS A 58 13.20 -1.08 -13.90
C LYS A 58 14.09 -1.15 -12.66
N PRO A 59 15.39 -1.37 -12.83
CA PRO A 59 16.34 -1.39 -11.72
C PRO A 59 16.39 -0.01 -11.03
N ALA A 60 17.04 0.02 -9.87
CA ALA A 60 17.36 1.25 -9.17
C ALA A 60 18.19 2.19 -10.07
N ASP A 61 17.88 3.47 -10.02
CA ASP A 61 18.59 4.56 -10.69
C ASP A 61 18.93 5.68 -9.70
N LEU A 62 19.60 6.75 -10.16
CA LEU A 62 19.98 7.87 -9.31
C LEU A 62 18.80 8.62 -8.68
N LYS A 63 17.63 8.62 -9.33
CA LYS A 63 16.41 9.25 -8.80
C LYS A 63 15.61 8.32 -7.89
N HIS A 64 15.67 7.01 -8.16
CA HIS A 64 14.95 5.96 -7.41
C HIS A 64 15.95 4.91 -6.90
N PRO A 65 16.75 5.20 -5.85
CA PRO A 65 17.81 4.32 -5.36
C PRO A 65 17.32 2.96 -4.85
N TYR A 66 16.05 2.87 -4.43
CA TYR A 66 15.42 1.63 -3.99
C TYR A 66 14.62 0.91 -5.07
N GLY A 67 14.74 1.34 -6.35
CA GLY A 67 14.00 0.78 -7.48
C GLY A 67 12.61 1.37 -7.67
N HIS A 68 11.90 0.85 -8.68
CA HIS A 68 10.62 1.41 -9.16
C HIS A 68 9.40 0.61 -8.69
N TYR A 69 9.52 -0.25 -7.69
CA TYR A 69 8.47 -1.20 -7.26
C TYR A 69 7.13 -0.53 -6.88
N LYS A 70 7.16 0.69 -6.35
CA LYS A 70 5.96 1.45 -5.97
C LYS A 70 5.08 1.86 -7.17
N PHE A 71 5.62 1.86 -8.40
CA PHE A 71 4.82 2.13 -9.60
C PHE A 71 3.75 1.07 -9.86
N GLU A 72 4.01 -0.20 -9.50
CA GLU A 72 3.00 -1.26 -9.56
C GLU A 72 1.86 -1.02 -8.56
N VAL A 73 2.20 -0.55 -7.36
CA VAL A 73 1.23 -0.20 -6.32
C VAL A 73 0.41 1.02 -6.71
N LEU A 74 1.06 2.02 -7.29
CA LEU A 74 0.39 3.22 -7.80
C LEU A 74 -0.60 2.87 -8.92
N ALA A 75 -0.22 2.00 -9.85
CA ALA A 75 -1.12 1.50 -10.88
C ALA A 75 -2.32 0.77 -10.27
N SER A 76 -2.10 -0.09 -9.28
CA SER A 76 -3.18 -0.75 -8.53
C SER A 76 -4.13 0.26 -7.89
N PHE A 77 -3.61 1.31 -7.27
CA PHE A 77 -4.43 2.37 -6.67
C PHE A 77 -5.33 3.07 -7.71
N PHE A 78 -4.80 3.38 -8.90
CA PHE A 78 -5.60 3.96 -9.97
C PHE A 78 -6.67 3.00 -10.49
N ILE A 79 -6.35 1.71 -10.64
CA ILE A 79 -7.32 0.69 -11.04
C ILE A 79 -8.45 0.59 -10.00
N THR A 80 -8.14 0.59 -8.71
CA THR A 80 -9.15 0.54 -7.65
C THR A 80 -10.03 1.79 -7.59
N LEU A 81 -9.49 2.96 -7.96
CA LEU A 81 -10.29 4.18 -8.14
C LEU A 81 -11.29 4.04 -9.29
N ILE A 82 -10.86 3.49 -10.43
CA ILE A 82 -11.75 3.21 -11.57
C ILE A 82 -12.85 2.24 -11.13
N LEU A 83 -12.51 1.16 -10.41
CA LEU A 83 -13.46 0.21 -9.86
C LEU A 83 -14.49 0.87 -8.95
N LEU A 84 -14.05 1.76 -8.06
CA LEU A 84 -14.94 2.47 -7.14
C LEU A 84 -15.94 3.34 -7.91
N VAL A 85 -15.46 4.11 -8.90
CA VAL A 85 -16.30 4.96 -9.75
C VAL A 85 -17.28 4.10 -10.56
N THR A 86 -16.83 2.98 -11.11
CA THR A 86 -17.69 2.02 -11.83
C THR A 86 -18.77 1.45 -10.92
N GLY A 87 -18.44 1.02 -9.70
CA GLY A 87 -19.41 0.53 -8.72
C GLY A 87 -20.48 1.54 -8.35
N LEU A 88 -20.08 2.80 -8.14
CA LEU A 88 -21.04 3.91 -7.90
C LEU A 88 -21.89 4.19 -9.12
N GLY A 89 -21.31 4.13 -10.33
CA GLY A 89 -22.04 4.29 -11.59
C GLY A 89 -23.11 3.23 -11.79
N ILE A 90 -22.80 1.96 -11.51
CA ILE A 90 -23.75 0.85 -11.58
C ILE A 90 -24.92 1.05 -10.63
N ILE A 91 -24.67 1.48 -9.38
CA ILE A 91 -25.74 1.76 -8.40
C ILE A 91 -26.62 2.92 -8.90
N TYR A 92 -26.00 3.98 -9.42
CA TYR A 92 -26.74 5.13 -9.96
C TYR A 92 -27.61 4.73 -11.16
N GLU A 93 -27.08 3.95 -12.09
CA GLU A 93 -27.85 3.45 -13.25
C GLU A 93 -29.00 2.52 -12.81
N ALA A 94 -28.74 1.62 -11.86
CA ALA A 94 -29.75 0.76 -11.28
C ALA A 94 -30.86 1.54 -10.58
N TYR A 95 -30.52 2.63 -9.89
CA TYR A 95 -31.52 3.55 -9.28
C TYR A 95 -32.36 4.23 -10.36
N GLN A 96 -31.77 4.69 -11.46
CA GLN A 96 -32.52 5.26 -12.60
C GLN A 96 -33.47 4.25 -13.26
N LYS A 97 -33.01 3.00 -13.46
CA LYS A 97 -33.85 1.91 -13.96
C LYS A 97 -34.98 1.53 -13.00
N PHE A 98 -34.76 1.67 -11.68
CA PHE A 98 -35.80 1.46 -10.69
C PHE A 98 -36.91 2.50 -10.78
N LEU A 99 -36.56 3.78 -11.04
CA LEU A 99 -37.52 4.88 -11.21
C LEU A 99 -38.23 4.82 -12.57
N ARG A 100 -37.55 4.35 -13.63
CA ARG A 100 -38.07 4.29 -15.00
C ARG A 100 -37.79 2.90 -15.59
N PRO A 101 -38.61 1.89 -15.26
CA PRO A 101 -38.42 0.56 -15.78
C PRO A 101 -38.51 0.53 -17.30
N SER A 102 -37.51 -0.08 -17.94
CA SER A 102 -37.49 -0.24 -19.39
C SER A 102 -37.24 -1.70 -19.76
N PHE A 103 -37.95 -2.20 -20.76
CA PHE A 103 -37.74 -3.55 -21.29
C PHE A 103 -36.54 -3.55 -22.24
N ILE A 104 -35.58 -4.42 -21.97
CA ILE A 104 -34.39 -4.59 -22.82
C ILE A 104 -34.82 -5.48 -24.02
N LYS A 105 -34.79 -4.93 -25.24
CA LYS A 105 -34.99 -5.70 -26.46
C LYS A 105 -33.68 -6.37 -26.85
N THR A 106 -33.61 -7.69 -26.79
CA THR A 106 -32.42 -8.43 -27.13
C THR A 106 -32.70 -9.36 -28.33
N SER A 107 -31.72 -9.46 -29.22
CA SER A 107 -31.68 -10.42 -30.31
C SER A 107 -31.02 -11.73 -29.86
N SER A 108 -31.40 -12.88 -30.41
CA SER A 108 -30.71 -14.16 -30.12
C SER A 108 -29.20 -14.11 -30.38
N PHE A 109 -28.75 -13.27 -31.29
CA PHE A 109 -27.34 -13.06 -31.60
C PHE A 109 -26.61 -12.32 -30.48
N SER A 110 -27.33 -11.41 -29.76
CA SER A 110 -26.82 -10.71 -28.60
C SER A 110 -26.48 -11.65 -27.43
N PHE A 111 -27.29 -12.70 -27.25
CA PHE A 111 -27.03 -13.75 -26.27
C PHE A 111 -25.71 -14.49 -26.50
N GLY A 112 -25.46 -14.86 -27.75
CA GLY A 112 -24.25 -15.61 -28.14
C GLY A 112 -22.97 -14.83 -27.82
N ILE A 113 -22.91 -13.55 -28.16
CA ILE A 113 -21.73 -12.71 -27.89
C ILE A 113 -21.55 -12.42 -26.40
N MET A 114 -22.65 -12.25 -25.65
CA MET A 114 -22.59 -12.06 -24.21
C MET A 114 -22.04 -13.31 -23.51
N ILE A 115 -22.51 -14.50 -23.85
CA ILE A 115 -22.00 -15.75 -23.28
C ILE A 115 -20.51 -15.92 -23.61
N PHE A 116 -20.12 -15.67 -24.88
CA PHE A 116 -18.71 -15.72 -25.26
C PHE A 116 -17.83 -14.73 -24.48
N SER A 117 -18.31 -13.50 -24.32
CA SER A 117 -17.63 -12.47 -23.54
C SER A 117 -17.48 -12.88 -22.08
N ILE A 118 -18.52 -13.45 -21.45
CA ILE A 118 -18.48 -13.95 -20.07
C ILE A 118 -17.39 -15.02 -19.93
N ILE A 119 -17.34 -16.00 -20.82
CA ILE A 119 -16.36 -17.10 -20.75
C ILE A 119 -14.93 -16.56 -20.85
N ILE A 120 -14.65 -15.70 -21.83
CA ILE A 120 -13.32 -15.12 -22.03
C ILE A 120 -12.91 -14.27 -20.81
N ASN A 121 -13.79 -13.40 -20.35
CA ASN A 121 -13.51 -12.53 -19.19
C ASN A 121 -13.30 -13.35 -17.91
N GLU A 122 -14.05 -14.44 -17.68
CA GLU A 122 -13.84 -15.28 -16.49
C GLU A 122 -12.50 -16.02 -16.56
N ILE A 123 -12.11 -16.54 -17.72
CA ILE A 123 -10.79 -17.16 -17.90
C ILE A 123 -9.69 -16.14 -17.62
N MET A 124 -9.82 -14.93 -18.17
CA MET A 124 -8.83 -13.86 -17.95
C MET A 124 -8.80 -13.40 -16.50
N ALA A 125 -9.97 -13.21 -15.86
CA ALA A 125 -10.06 -12.85 -14.45
C ALA A 125 -9.39 -13.89 -13.55
N HIS A 126 -9.68 -15.18 -13.80
CA HIS A 126 -9.08 -16.27 -13.04
C HIS A 126 -7.55 -16.31 -13.17
N LEU A 127 -7.04 -16.20 -14.41
CA LEU A 127 -5.60 -16.15 -14.67
C LEU A 127 -4.93 -14.95 -13.98
N LYS A 128 -5.49 -13.75 -14.13
CA LYS A 128 -4.97 -12.53 -13.50
C LYS A 128 -4.94 -12.65 -11.98
N ILE A 129 -6.03 -13.11 -11.36
CA ILE A 129 -6.13 -13.26 -9.89
C ILE A 129 -5.14 -14.34 -9.40
N TYR A 130 -5.07 -15.48 -10.07
CA TYR A 130 -4.14 -16.56 -9.70
C TYR A 130 -2.68 -16.10 -9.74
N PHE A 131 -2.26 -15.52 -10.86
CA PHE A 131 -0.87 -15.03 -10.99
C PHE A 131 -0.60 -13.76 -10.20
N GLY A 132 -1.61 -12.90 -9.99
CA GLY A 132 -1.52 -11.75 -9.10
C GLY A 132 -1.19 -12.17 -7.67
N LYS A 133 -1.90 -13.18 -7.14
CA LYS A 133 -1.62 -13.77 -5.82
C LYS A 133 -0.25 -14.47 -5.79
N LYS A 134 0.08 -15.27 -6.81
CA LYS A 134 1.34 -16.03 -6.87
C LYS A 134 2.58 -15.14 -6.91
N GLU A 135 2.52 -14.01 -7.61
CA GLU A 135 3.64 -13.07 -7.80
C GLU A 135 3.51 -11.81 -6.91
N ASN A 136 2.54 -11.78 -5.98
CA ASN A 136 2.25 -10.65 -5.10
C ASN A 136 2.11 -9.31 -5.88
N SER A 137 1.42 -9.35 -7.02
CA SER A 137 1.22 -8.21 -7.90
C SER A 137 -0.14 -7.59 -7.66
N LEU A 138 -0.19 -6.47 -6.94
CA LEU A 138 -1.44 -5.75 -6.67
C LEU A 138 -2.09 -5.23 -7.95
N ALA A 139 -1.31 -4.75 -8.91
CA ALA A 139 -1.84 -4.27 -10.19
C ALA A 139 -2.55 -5.38 -10.97
N LEU A 140 -1.93 -6.60 -11.06
CA LEU A 140 -2.53 -7.73 -11.75
C LEU A 140 -3.76 -8.25 -11.00
N LEU A 141 -3.72 -8.22 -9.66
CA LEU A 141 -4.84 -8.61 -8.82
C LEU A 141 -6.03 -7.67 -9.02
N SER A 142 -5.81 -6.35 -8.96
CA SER A 142 -6.85 -5.33 -9.16
C SER A 142 -7.46 -5.39 -10.56
N ASP A 143 -6.64 -5.57 -11.60
CA ASP A 143 -7.11 -5.74 -12.98
C ASP A 143 -7.87 -7.07 -13.16
N GLY A 144 -7.50 -8.13 -12.42
CA GLY A 144 -8.23 -9.40 -12.37
C GLY A 144 -9.61 -9.25 -11.73
N PHE A 145 -9.73 -8.50 -10.65
CA PHE A 145 -11.02 -8.18 -10.05
C PHE A 145 -11.88 -7.31 -10.97
N HIS A 146 -11.29 -6.34 -11.66
CA HIS A 146 -12.01 -5.56 -12.67
C HIS A 146 -12.63 -6.47 -13.75
N SER A 147 -11.86 -7.39 -14.34
CA SER A 147 -12.39 -8.35 -15.32
C SER A 147 -13.50 -9.25 -14.75
N ARG A 148 -13.43 -9.61 -13.46
CA ARG A 148 -14.50 -10.40 -12.81
C ARG A 148 -15.78 -9.59 -12.62
N LEU A 149 -15.67 -8.27 -12.46
CA LEU A 149 -16.84 -7.40 -12.44
C LEU A 149 -17.59 -7.38 -13.74
N ASP A 150 -16.88 -7.36 -14.86
CA ASP A 150 -17.48 -7.41 -16.20
C ASP A 150 -18.26 -8.71 -16.41
N VAL A 151 -17.74 -9.82 -15.84
CA VAL A 151 -18.45 -11.11 -15.81
C VAL A 151 -19.74 -11.00 -15.01
N PHE A 152 -19.69 -10.43 -13.80
CA PHE A 152 -20.88 -10.30 -12.95
C PHE A 152 -21.91 -9.36 -13.55
N ALA A 153 -21.49 -8.23 -14.14
CA ALA A 153 -22.38 -7.32 -14.85
C ALA A 153 -23.06 -8.01 -16.04
N SER A 154 -22.30 -8.72 -16.87
CA SER A 154 -22.83 -9.47 -18.01
C SER A 154 -23.77 -10.60 -17.58
N LEU A 155 -23.43 -11.31 -16.48
CA LEU A 155 -24.26 -12.37 -15.92
C LEU A 155 -25.58 -11.80 -15.34
N ALA A 156 -25.51 -10.66 -14.63
CA ALA A 156 -26.71 -10.00 -14.13
C ALA A 156 -27.67 -9.57 -15.24
N ILE A 157 -27.13 -9.06 -16.34
CA ILE A 157 -27.95 -8.72 -17.52
C ILE A 157 -28.61 -9.99 -18.08
N LEU A 158 -27.86 -11.10 -18.23
CA LEU A 158 -28.38 -12.38 -18.68
C LEU A 158 -29.49 -12.92 -17.78
N VAL A 159 -29.26 -12.96 -16.47
CA VAL A 159 -30.24 -13.41 -15.46
C VAL A 159 -31.43 -12.46 -15.43
N GLY A 160 -31.17 -11.14 -15.47
CA GLY A 160 -32.19 -10.11 -15.54
C GLY A 160 -33.15 -10.33 -16.70
N LEU A 161 -32.64 -10.63 -17.90
CA LEU A 161 -33.44 -10.90 -19.08
C LEU A 161 -34.42 -12.07 -18.90
N PHE A 162 -34.01 -13.14 -18.20
CA PHE A 162 -34.90 -14.25 -17.91
C PHE A 162 -35.92 -13.93 -16.82
N LEU A 163 -35.50 -13.24 -15.76
CA LEU A 163 -36.33 -12.95 -14.59
C LEU A 163 -37.23 -11.73 -14.74
N THR A 164 -36.87 -10.74 -15.57
CA THR A 164 -37.73 -9.57 -15.86
C THR A 164 -39.07 -9.95 -16.47
N LYS A 165 -39.15 -11.14 -17.09
CA LYS A 165 -40.44 -11.68 -17.54
C LYS A 165 -41.43 -11.94 -16.39
N TYR A 166 -40.91 -12.21 -15.20
CA TYR A 166 -41.69 -12.48 -13.98
C TYR A 166 -41.77 -11.26 -13.06
N TRP A 167 -40.68 -10.49 -12.97
CA TRP A 167 -40.61 -9.33 -12.07
C TRP A 167 -39.65 -8.26 -12.63
N ILE A 168 -40.19 -7.09 -13.00
CA ILE A 168 -39.44 -6.05 -13.70
C ILE A 168 -38.30 -5.43 -12.86
N PHE A 169 -38.36 -5.51 -11.53
CA PHE A 169 -37.36 -4.94 -10.64
C PHE A 169 -36.17 -5.87 -10.36
N THR A 170 -36.16 -7.10 -10.92
CA THR A 170 -35.05 -8.05 -10.70
C THR A 170 -33.70 -7.50 -11.17
N ASP A 171 -33.64 -6.89 -12.37
CA ASP A 171 -32.42 -6.32 -12.94
C ASP A 171 -31.83 -5.21 -12.07
N PRO A 172 -32.58 -4.15 -11.68
CA PRO A 172 -32.04 -3.10 -10.80
C PRO A 172 -31.60 -3.63 -9.43
N ILE A 173 -32.29 -4.59 -8.84
CA ILE A 173 -31.91 -5.15 -7.54
C ILE A 173 -30.58 -5.91 -7.65
N LEU A 174 -30.43 -6.77 -8.66
CA LEU A 174 -29.16 -7.47 -8.89
C LEU A 174 -28.02 -6.51 -9.16
N ALA A 175 -28.24 -5.45 -9.95
CA ALA A 175 -27.25 -4.43 -10.23
C ALA A 175 -26.81 -3.68 -8.95
N ILE A 176 -27.74 -3.35 -8.05
CA ILE A 176 -27.43 -2.73 -6.75
C ILE A 176 -26.57 -3.67 -5.89
N LEU A 177 -26.91 -4.95 -5.80
CA LEU A 177 -26.14 -5.91 -5.02
C LEU A 177 -24.71 -6.07 -5.56
N ILE A 178 -24.55 -6.13 -6.89
CA ILE A 178 -23.25 -6.17 -7.54
C ILE A 178 -22.48 -4.88 -7.27
N GLY A 179 -23.12 -3.72 -7.39
CA GLY A 179 -22.48 -2.44 -7.13
C GLY A 179 -21.93 -2.34 -5.70
N PHE A 180 -22.67 -2.80 -4.70
CA PHE A 180 -22.17 -2.86 -3.31
C PHE A 180 -20.99 -3.83 -3.15
N TYR A 181 -21.02 -4.99 -3.80
CA TYR A 181 -19.91 -5.93 -3.80
C TYR A 181 -18.64 -5.31 -4.40
N ILE A 182 -18.78 -4.59 -5.52
CA ILE A 182 -17.69 -3.87 -6.18
C ILE A 182 -17.08 -2.82 -5.25
N ILE A 183 -17.90 -2.00 -4.64
CA ILE A 183 -17.45 -0.94 -3.71
C ILE A 183 -16.68 -1.56 -2.56
N LYS A 184 -17.19 -2.62 -1.94
CA LYS A 184 -16.51 -3.33 -0.85
C LYS A 184 -15.12 -3.82 -1.28
N GLU A 185 -15.03 -4.45 -2.45
CA GLU A 185 -13.77 -5.01 -2.95
C GLU A 185 -12.78 -3.90 -3.33
N SER A 186 -13.27 -2.81 -3.94
CA SER A 186 -12.45 -1.62 -4.25
C SER A 186 -11.86 -1.01 -2.98
N PHE A 187 -12.62 -0.90 -1.90
CA PHE A 187 -12.10 -0.42 -0.62
C PHE A 187 -11.01 -1.34 -0.05
N SER A 188 -11.20 -2.66 -0.14
CA SER A 188 -10.21 -3.64 0.34
C SER A 188 -8.90 -3.53 -0.42
N LEU A 189 -8.97 -3.53 -1.76
CA LEU A 189 -7.79 -3.39 -2.63
C LEU A 189 -7.15 -2.01 -2.52
N GLY A 190 -7.96 -0.95 -2.45
CA GLY A 190 -7.50 0.42 -2.28
C GLY A 190 -6.74 0.60 -0.97
N LYS A 191 -7.26 0.04 0.13
CA LYS A 191 -6.58 0.04 1.43
C LYS A 191 -5.23 -0.67 1.34
N GLU A 192 -5.17 -1.86 0.73
CA GLU A 192 -3.90 -2.59 0.58
C GLU A 192 -2.88 -1.80 -0.26
N ALA A 193 -3.34 -1.10 -1.31
CA ALA A 193 -2.48 -0.24 -2.11
C ALA A 193 -1.96 0.95 -1.29
N VAL A 194 -2.82 1.64 -0.54
CA VAL A 194 -2.43 2.75 0.33
C VAL A 194 -1.46 2.29 1.42
N ASP A 195 -1.77 1.18 2.11
CA ASP A 195 -0.90 0.60 3.14
C ASP A 195 0.50 0.28 2.56
N SER A 196 0.55 -0.28 1.34
CA SER A 196 1.82 -0.56 0.65
C SER A 196 2.58 0.72 0.24
N LEU A 197 1.89 1.82 -0.10
CA LEU A 197 2.51 3.13 -0.36
C LEU A 197 3.09 3.74 0.92
N LEU A 198 2.43 3.50 2.07
CA LEU A 198 2.83 3.96 3.40
C LEU A 198 3.85 3.04 4.08
N ASP A 199 4.48 2.13 3.32
CA ASP A 199 5.53 1.24 3.82
C ASP A 199 5.06 0.34 4.99
N VAL A 200 3.85 -0.23 4.87
CA VAL A 200 3.33 -1.19 5.84
C VAL A 200 4.28 -2.38 6.05
N SER A 201 4.28 -2.94 7.26
CA SER A 201 5.08 -4.14 7.58
C SER A 201 4.76 -5.31 6.63
N ALA A 202 5.77 -6.14 6.37
CA ALA A 202 5.60 -7.37 5.58
C ALA A 202 4.71 -8.43 6.24
N GLY A 203 4.31 -8.20 7.49
CA GLY A 203 3.43 -9.08 8.26
C GLY A 203 4.18 -10.01 9.22
N LYS A 204 3.45 -10.43 10.26
CA LYS A 204 4.00 -11.23 11.36
C LYS A 204 4.66 -12.53 10.88
N GLU A 205 4.08 -13.20 9.90
CA GLU A 205 4.62 -14.46 9.37
C GLU A 205 6.03 -14.30 8.80
N VAL A 206 6.27 -13.23 8.04
CA VAL A 206 7.59 -12.93 7.47
C VAL A 206 8.57 -12.53 8.57
N GLU A 207 8.13 -11.71 9.52
CA GLU A 207 8.96 -11.27 10.64
C GLU A 207 9.37 -12.45 11.54
N GLU A 208 8.46 -13.37 11.81
CA GLU A 208 8.75 -14.58 12.58
C GLU A 208 9.74 -15.50 11.84
N LYS A 209 9.59 -15.68 10.52
CA LYS A 209 10.55 -16.41 9.70
C LYS A 209 11.94 -15.79 9.78
N ILE A 210 12.05 -14.47 9.67
CA ILE A 210 13.34 -13.77 9.81
C ILE A 210 13.96 -14.06 11.18
N ARG A 211 13.19 -13.95 12.26
CA ARG A 211 13.66 -14.25 13.62
C ARG A 211 14.08 -15.70 13.80
N GLN A 212 13.33 -16.65 13.22
CA GLN A 212 13.69 -18.08 13.28
C GLN A 212 14.99 -18.39 12.54
N ILE A 213 15.21 -17.79 11.37
CA ILE A 213 16.45 -17.96 10.61
C ILE A 213 17.64 -17.39 11.38
N ALA A 214 17.50 -16.17 11.94
CA ALA A 214 18.56 -15.57 12.75
C ALA A 214 18.87 -16.40 14.01
N LYS A 215 17.84 -16.95 14.67
CA LYS A 215 18.01 -17.82 15.84
C LYS A 215 18.76 -19.12 15.50
N LYS A 216 18.53 -19.70 14.32
CA LYS A 216 19.31 -20.88 13.84
C LYS A 216 20.79 -20.58 13.66
N GLU A 217 21.14 -19.33 13.36
CA GLU A 217 22.52 -18.85 13.25
C GLU A 217 23.11 -18.34 14.60
N ASN A 218 22.39 -18.52 15.71
CA ASN A 218 22.73 -17.97 17.04
C ASN A 218 22.91 -16.44 17.05
N ILE A 219 22.13 -15.73 16.23
CA ILE A 219 22.15 -14.29 16.10
C ILE A 219 20.92 -13.70 16.81
N GLU A 220 21.15 -12.81 17.76
CA GLU A 220 20.10 -12.08 18.45
C GLU A 220 19.73 -10.80 17.70
N ILE A 221 18.45 -10.69 17.32
CA ILE A 221 17.90 -9.50 16.67
C ILE A 221 17.36 -8.58 17.77
N ASN A 222 17.96 -7.41 17.92
CA ASN A 222 17.52 -6.38 18.84
C ASN A 222 16.26 -5.65 18.32
N SER A 223 16.29 -5.25 17.05
CA SER A 223 15.17 -4.59 16.38
C SER A 223 14.98 -5.15 14.97
N LEU A 224 13.72 -5.34 14.57
CA LEU A 224 13.34 -5.77 13.23
C LEU A 224 12.24 -4.86 12.72
N LYS A 225 12.50 -4.21 11.57
CA LYS A 225 11.50 -3.44 10.83
C LYS A 225 11.44 -3.97 9.41
N THR A 226 10.24 -4.26 8.95
CA THR A 226 10.01 -4.72 7.58
C THR A 226 9.13 -3.74 6.84
N GLN A 227 9.27 -3.67 5.52
CA GLN A 227 8.48 -2.81 4.65
C GLN A 227 8.05 -3.60 3.42
N LYS A 228 6.76 -3.52 3.08
CA LYS A 228 6.22 -4.09 1.84
C LYS A 228 6.21 -2.99 0.77
N LYS A 229 6.98 -3.16 -0.31
CA LYS A 229 7.02 -2.23 -1.46
C LYS A 229 6.50 -2.94 -2.72
N GLY A 230 5.18 -2.96 -2.90
CA GLY A 230 4.56 -3.72 -3.96
C GLY A 230 4.82 -5.23 -3.81
N SER A 231 5.44 -5.83 -4.82
CA SER A 231 5.77 -7.26 -4.82
C SER A 231 7.05 -7.62 -4.03
N VAL A 232 7.74 -6.62 -3.46
CA VAL A 232 9.07 -6.77 -2.85
C VAL A 232 9.00 -6.44 -1.36
N ILE A 233 9.84 -7.11 -0.58
CA ILE A 233 10.00 -6.90 0.85
C ILE A 233 11.40 -6.35 1.12
N ILE A 234 11.48 -5.38 2.01
CA ILE A 234 12.73 -4.84 2.57
C ILE A 234 12.73 -5.13 4.06
N ALA A 235 13.84 -5.66 4.59
CA ALA A 235 14.03 -5.87 6.02
C ALA A 235 15.21 -5.04 6.53
N ASN A 236 15.00 -4.35 7.63
CA ASN A 236 16.02 -3.64 8.38
C ASN A 236 16.16 -4.32 9.75
N LEU A 237 17.32 -4.91 9.98
CA LEU A 237 17.64 -5.66 11.19
C LEU A 237 18.71 -4.92 11.97
N GLU A 238 18.53 -4.83 13.27
CA GLU A 238 19.55 -4.41 14.22
C GLU A 238 20.01 -5.63 15.00
N ILE A 239 21.29 -5.97 14.86
CA ILE A 239 21.90 -7.16 15.48
C ILE A 239 22.87 -6.72 16.54
N ARG A 240 22.85 -7.41 17.66
CA ARG A 240 23.78 -7.16 18.76
C ARG A 240 24.96 -8.15 18.70
N PHE A 241 26.17 -7.62 18.67
CA PHE A 241 27.39 -8.41 18.80
C PHE A 241 28.18 -7.99 20.04
N PRO A 242 28.98 -8.91 20.62
CA PRO A 242 29.91 -8.58 21.69
C PRO A 242 30.91 -7.50 21.26
N SER A 243 31.26 -6.59 22.16
CA SER A 243 32.17 -5.47 21.87
C SER A 243 33.59 -5.89 21.49
N ASN A 244 33.99 -7.11 21.84
CA ASN A 244 35.31 -7.69 21.52
C ASN A 244 35.36 -8.37 20.14
N LEU A 245 34.24 -8.46 19.39
CA LEU A 245 34.20 -9.07 18.06
C LEU A 245 34.87 -8.13 17.05
N LYS A 246 35.82 -8.67 16.25
CA LYS A 246 36.46 -7.92 15.17
C LYS A 246 35.42 -7.54 14.10
N VAL A 247 35.52 -6.34 13.56
CA VAL A 247 34.60 -5.81 12.52
C VAL A 247 34.52 -6.77 11.31
N GLU A 248 35.66 -7.34 10.91
CA GLU A 248 35.73 -8.30 9.81
C GLU A 248 34.85 -9.53 10.06
N ALA A 249 34.92 -10.10 11.28
CA ALA A 249 34.11 -11.25 11.67
C ALA A 249 32.63 -10.91 11.72
N ALA A 250 32.27 -9.73 12.28
CA ALA A 250 30.91 -9.24 12.33
C ALA A 250 30.30 -9.04 10.91
N THR A 251 31.10 -8.48 9.99
CA THR A 251 30.71 -8.29 8.59
C THR A 251 30.43 -9.62 7.92
N LYS A 252 31.32 -10.63 8.09
CA LYS A 252 31.15 -11.95 7.51
C LYS A 252 29.89 -12.67 8.01
N ILE A 253 29.61 -12.58 9.31
CA ILE A 253 28.39 -13.14 9.91
C ILE A 253 27.14 -12.43 9.33
N SER A 254 27.17 -11.12 9.24
CA SER A 254 26.06 -10.32 8.69
C SER A 254 25.80 -10.63 7.21
N GLU A 255 26.86 -10.81 6.40
CA GLU A 255 26.71 -11.19 4.99
C GLU A 255 26.13 -12.59 4.82
N ASN A 256 26.56 -13.55 5.64
CA ASN A 256 26.01 -14.91 5.61
C ASN A 256 24.52 -14.91 5.98
N LEU A 257 24.16 -14.20 7.06
CA LEU A 257 22.75 -14.05 7.43
C LEU A 257 21.93 -13.40 6.31
N ARG A 258 22.44 -12.31 5.70
CA ARG A 258 21.78 -11.63 4.57
C ARG A 258 21.51 -12.59 3.41
N LYS A 259 22.53 -13.33 2.97
CA LYS A 259 22.40 -14.30 1.88
C LYS A 259 21.36 -15.36 2.20
N ARG A 260 21.37 -15.90 3.41
CA ARG A 260 20.44 -16.93 3.84
C ARG A 260 18.99 -16.41 3.91
N LEU A 261 18.78 -15.22 4.47
CA LEU A 261 17.46 -14.58 4.51
C LEU A 261 16.91 -14.37 3.11
N MET A 262 17.73 -13.88 2.16
CA MET A 262 17.30 -13.65 0.78
C MET A 262 17.03 -14.96 0.00
N GLN A 263 17.66 -16.08 0.38
CA GLN A 263 17.41 -17.39 -0.22
C GLN A 263 16.14 -18.06 0.34
N GLU A 264 15.93 -17.98 1.64
CA GLU A 264 14.82 -18.69 2.31
C GLU A 264 13.48 -17.92 2.25
N ILE A 265 13.52 -16.58 2.15
CA ILE A 265 12.32 -15.75 2.13
C ILE A 265 12.05 -15.22 0.73
N LYS A 266 10.95 -15.68 0.16
CA LYS A 266 10.52 -15.26 -1.17
C LYS A 266 10.21 -13.75 -1.17
N ASN A 267 10.67 -13.06 -2.22
CA ASN A 267 10.47 -11.62 -2.44
C ASN A 267 11.23 -10.68 -1.47
N LEU A 268 12.08 -11.20 -0.59
CA LEU A 268 12.97 -10.36 0.21
C LEU A 268 14.16 -9.95 -0.65
N GLN A 269 14.19 -8.68 -1.09
CA GLN A 269 15.21 -8.18 -2.02
C GLN A 269 16.31 -7.36 -1.34
N TYR A 270 15.96 -6.67 -0.26
CA TYR A 270 16.93 -5.85 0.45
C TYR A 270 16.92 -6.21 1.93
N VAL A 271 18.11 -6.51 2.46
CA VAL A 271 18.32 -6.74 3.88
C VAL A 271 19.40 -5.78 4.34
N ILE A 272 19.00 -4.82 5.16
CA ILE A 272 19.88 -3.86 5.80
C ILE A 272 20.17 -4.39 7.19
N ILE A 273 21.44 -4.59 7.52
CA ILE A 273 21.86 -5.08 8.82
C ILE A 273 22.70 -4.00 9.49
N GLN A 274 22.21 -3.50 10.61
CA GLN A 274 22.90 -2.56 11.47
C GLN A 274 23.52 -3.35 12.64
N ILE A 275 24.79 -3.14 12.87
CA ILE A 275 25.53 -3.79 13.95
C ILE A 275 25.58 -2.85 15.14
N LYS A 276 25.14 -3.32 16.31
CA LYS A 276 25.20 -2.61 17.58
C LYS A 276 26.09 -3.37 18.55
N SER A 277 27.12 -2.74 19.06
CA SER A 277 28.07 -3.35 20.00
C SER A 277 27.80 -2.96 21.47
N HIS A 278 27.13 -1.84 21.70
CA HIS A 278 26.76 -1.35 23.03
C HIS A 278 25.53 -0.45 22.94
N ASP A 279 24.82 -0.29 24.05
CA ASP A 279 23.68 0.60 24.12
C ASP A 279 24.19 2.04 24.26
N ILE A 280 24.23 2.76 23.17
CA ILE A 280 24.31 4.21 23.21
C ILE A 280 22.86 4.67 23.41
N GLU A 281 22.55 5.18 24.60
CA GLU A 281 21.31 5.94 24.80
C GLU A 281 21.38 7.21 23.95
N THR A 282 21.05 7.07 22.67
CA THR A 282 20.80 8.24 21.82
C THR A 282 19.43 8.75 22.21
N ASN A 283 19.39 9.77 23.07
CA ASN A 283 18.19 10.53 23.44
C ASN A 283 17.53 11.25 22.22
N PHE A 284 18.08 11.06 21.01
CA PHE A 284 17.52 11.55 19.77
C PHE A 284 16.61 10.50 19.16
N TYR A 285 15.29 10.67 19.28
CA TYR A 285 14.25 9.85 18.66
C TYR A 285 14.00 8.49 19.32
N GLN A 286 13.39 8.48 20.49
CA GLN A 286 12.42 7.43 20.77
C GLN A 286 11.08 7.88 20.14
N PRO A 287 10.59 7.24 19.05
CA PRO A 287 9.20 7.40 18.68
C PRO A 287 8.42 6.77 19.83
N THR A 288 7.75 7.57 20.62
CA THR A 288 6.75 7.09 21.57
C THR A 288 5.63 6.46 20.74
N LEU A 289 5.77 5.18 20.44
CA LEU A 289 4.70 4.32 19.91
C LEU A 289 3.56 4.37 20.93
N GLY A 290 2.60 5.23 20.73
CA GLY A 290 1.43 5.26 21.58
C GLY A 290 0.59 6.53 21.57
N LYS A 291 1.05 7.63 20.99
CA LYS A 291 0.20 8.82 20.85
C LYS A 291 0.15 9.25 19.39
N GLY A 292 -0.91 8.82 18.71
CA GLY A 292 -1.17 9.12 17.32
C GLY A 292 -1.01 10.60 16.98
N PHE A 293 -0.51 10.89 15.79
CA PHE A 293 -0.65 12.18 15.14
C PHE A 293 -2.15 12.46 14.99
N GLY A 294 -2.75 13.14 15.95
CA GLY A 294 -4.16 13.47 15.98
C GLY A 294 -4.41 14.75 16.74
N TRP A 295 -5.48 15.39 16.44
CA TRP A 295 -6.04 16.64 16.89
C TRP A 295 -6.08 16.88 18.43
N GLN A 296 -5.66 15.91 19.26
CA GLN A 296 -5.62 16.01 20.72
C GLN A 296 -4.43 16.82 21.27
N ARG A 297 -3.46 17.25 20.45
CA ARG A 297 -2.34 18.07 20.90
C ARG A 297 -2.70 19.51 21.31
N ARG A 298 -3.89 20.00 20.96
CA ARG A 298 -4.31 21.38 21.36
C ARG A 298 -4.76 21.51 22.82
N CYS A 299 -5.13 20.41 23.48
CA CYS A 299 -5.55 20.47 24.91
C CYS A 299 -4.47 20.03 25.91
N GLY A 300 -3.35 19.43 25.46
CA GLY A 300 -2.27 18.95 26.35
C GLY A 300 -1.22 20.02 26.68
N PHE A 301 -1.17 21.12 25.95
CA PHE A 301 -0.15 22.15 26.13
C PHE A 301 -0.30 22.95 27.43
N LYS A 302 -1.46 22.87 28.09
CA LYS A 302 -1.70 23.58 29.40
C LYS A 302 -1.27 22.78 30.61
N LYS A 303 -1.01 21.46 30.50
CA LYS A 303 -0.67 20.61 31.67
C LYS A 303 0.83 20.33 31.83
N GLU A 304 1.66 20.51 30.80
CA GLU A 304 3.12 20.36 30.89
C GLU A 304 3.83 21.67 31.29
N LEU A 305 3.18 22.82 31.11
CA LEU A 305 3.72 24.10 31.58
C LEU A 305 3.63 24.30 33.13
N THR A 306 2.80 23.51 33.81
CA THR A 306 2.71 23.55 35.28
C THR A 306 3.71 22.63 35.99
N ASN A 307 4.36 21.67 35.31
CA ASN A 307 5.39 20.81 35.88
C ASN A 307 6.82 21.30 35.59
N ALA A 308 7.00 22.36 34.82
CA ALA A 308 8.29 23.00 34.61
C ALA A 308 8.63 24.01 35.68
N GLU A 309 7.69 24.33 36.60
CA GLU A 309 7.90 25.28 37.67
C GLU A 309 8.71 24.73 38.88
N GLY A 310 9.05 23.42 38.88
CA GLY A 310 9.74 22.77 40.01
C GLY A 310 11.24 22.53 39.85
N ARG A 311 11.87 22.88 38.70
CA ARG A 311 13.29 22.51 38.47
C ARG A 311 14.29 23.66 38.50
N ASP A 312 13.89 24.88 38.82
CA ASP A 312 14.76 26.05 38.68
C ASP A 312 14.99 26.83 40.03
N GLN A 313 14.75 26.20 41.18
CA GLN A 313 14.90 26.90 42.43
C GLN A 313 16.22 26.64 43.19
N ASP A 314 16.95 25.55 42.90
CA ASP A 314 18.18 25.22 43.60
C ASP A 314 19.36 25.06 42.67
N GLY A 315 20.18 26.07 42.51
CA GLY A 315 21.43 26.03 41.76
C GLY A 315 22.27 27.27 42.03
N GLU A 316 23.60 27.09 42.09
CA GLU A 316 24.57 28.17 42.23
C GLU A 316 25.31 28.40 40.91
N CYS A 317 25.62 29.67 40.63
CA CYS A 317 26.50 30.06 39.56
C CYS A 317 27.92 30.22 40.11
N ILE A 318 28.91 29.47 39.58
CA ILE A 318 30.30 29.49 40.06
C ILE A 318 31.25 30.11 39.02
N CYS A 319 32.23 30.84 39.48
CA CYS A 319 33.34 31.29 38.65
C CYS A 319 34.38 30.17 38.46
N PRO A 320 34.69 29.78 37.22
CA PRO A 320 35.62 28.68 36.96
C PRO A 320 37.08 29.03 37.33
N GLN A 321 37.42 30.31 37.59
CA GLN A 321 38.77 30.74 37.85
C GLN A 321 39.04 30.99 39.35
N CYS A 322 38.09 31.61 40.09
CA CYS A 322 38.33 31.97 41.49
C CYS A 322 37.38 31.28 42.50
N GLY A 323 36.43 30.45 41.99
CA GLY A 323 35.50 29.75 42.85
C GLY A 323 34.40 30.64 43.47
N TYR A 324 34.25 31.89 43.07
CA TYR A 324 33.20 32.77 43.57
C TYR A 324 31.82 32.21 43.16
N THR A 325 30.91 32.08 44.14
CA THR A 325 29.56 31.55 43.95
C THR A 325 28.51 32.63 44.12
N LEU A 326 27.44 32.54 43.34
CA LEU A 326 26.25 33.39 43.40
C LEU A 326 25.00 32.51 43.25
N PRO A 327 23.95 32.69 44.06
CA PRO A 327 22.71 31.94 43.87
C PRO A 327 22.09 32.22 42.50
N HIS A 328 21.60 31.17 41.85
CA HIS A 328 21.00 31.26 40.52
C HIS A 328 19.69 32.07 40.56
N GLN A 329 19.59 33.11 39.74
CA GLN A 329 18.36 33.89 39.63
C GLN A 329 17.48 33.35 38.53
N LYS A 330 16.20 33.09 38.85
CA LYS A 330 15.20 32.57 37.92
C LYS A 330 15.09 33.45 36.66
N GLY A 331 15.34 32.87 35.49
CA GLY A 331 15.26 33.54 34.19
C GLY A 331 16.55 34.22 33.71
N ILE A 332 17.62 34.21 34.49
CA ILE A 332 18.93 34.78 34.12
C ILE A 332 19.95 33.63 34.01
N PRO A 333 20.40 33.24 32.80
CA PRO A 333 21.39 32.20 32.64
C PRO A 333 22.73 32.57 33.28
N CYS A 334 23.39 31.65 34.04
CA CYS A 334 24.67 31.92 34.75
C CYS A 334 25.77 32.48 33.81
N PHE A 335 25.80 32.09 32.57
CA PHE A 335 26.79 32.55 31.60
C PHE A 335 26.64 34.04 31.19
N THR A 336 25.52 34.67 31.51
CA THR A 336 25.33 36.12 31.30
C THR A 336 25.83 36.97 32.46
N LEU A 337 26.11 36.33 33.60
CA LEU A 337 26.61 36.98 34.79
C LEU A 337 28.15 36.94 34.81
N GLN A 338 28.79 38.09 35.13
CA GLN A 338 30.25 38.19 35.23
C GLN A 338 30.69 38.14 36.69
N CYS A 339 31.78 37.42 36.96
CA CYS A 339 32.41 37.38 38.23
C CYS A 339 32.94 38.77 38.59
N PRO A 340 32.63 39.31 39.81
CA PRO A 340 33.11 40.62 40.22
C PRO A 340 34.64 40.70 40.38
N ASN A 341 35.29 39.58 40.69
CA ASN A 341 36.74 39.52 40.89
C ASN A 341 37.55 39.31 39.63
N CYS A 342 37.06 38.39 38.74
CA CYS A 342 37.81 37.93 37.55
C CYS A 342 37.25 38.45 36.23
N LYS A 343 36.07 39.07 36.21
CA LYS A 343 35.34 39.55 35.02
C LYS A 343 35.06 38.48 33.97
N ILE A 344 35.09 37.20 34.36
CA ILE A 344 34.78 36.06 33.50
C ILE A 344 33.33 35.61 33.74
N ASN A 345 32.67 35.10 32.72
CA ASN A 345 31.29 34.60 32.82
C ASN A 345 31.20 33.39 33.76
N LEU A 346 30.16 33.38 34.59
CA LEU A 346 29.90 32.32 35.56
C LEU A 346 29.35 31.08 34.83
N LYS A 347 29.58 29.90 35.42
CA LYS A 347 28.99 28.63 35.00
C LYS A 347 28.02 28.12 36.04
N ARG A 348 27.03 27.39 35.62
CA ARG A 348 26.13 26.71 36.57
C ARG A 348 26.84 25.51 37.16
N LEU A 349 26.72 25.35 38.48
CA LEU A 349 27.28 24.22 39.21
C LEU A 349 26.42 22.99 38.98
#